data_9a773138f43fb5ab653a12272775b0a2
#
_entry.id   9a773138f43fb5ab653a12272775b0a2
#
_cell.length_a   1.000
_cell.length_b   1.000
_cell.length_c   1.000
_cell.angle_alpha   90.00
_cell.angle_beta   90.00
_cell.angle_gamma   90.00
#
_symmetry.space_group_name_H-M   'P 1'
#
loop_
_entity.id
_entity.type
_entity.pdbx_description
1 polymer ?
#
loop_
_entity_poly.entity_id
_entity_poly.type
_entity_poly.pdbx_seq_one_letter_code
_entity_poly.pdbx_strand_id
1 'polypeptide(L)'
;MIHVLLAVIYIAFISLGLPDALLGSAWPVMYREFGVSVSYAGIISMIIALGTVVSSLQSDRLTKKFGTGRVTAASVALTAFALFGFSLSHSFYALVFLALPYGLGAGSVDASLNNYVALHYKSRHMSWLHCMWGVGAAAGPYVMGFALAHGNTWNAGYRAIAVLQTALTALLVFSLPLWKRNDKNDAAERISGAAQASVSDIRPSVPKTTESSAFDTSKASSLDSADTRPLSLKEIINLPGAKAVMLSFFCYSAVEQTSGLWAASYAVLHNGVSADTAARYASFVYLGITAGRALCGFISMYLNDTQMV
;
A
#
# COMPACT_ATOMS: atom_id res chain seq x y z
N MET A 1 -1.63 -23.30 3.11
CA MET A 1 -2.75 -22.35 3.29
C MET A 1 -2.24 -20.92 3.46
N ILE A 2 -1.19 -20.68 4.23
CA ILE A 2 -0.50 -19.37 4.37
C ILE A 2 -0.14 -18.78 2.99
N HIS A 3 0.32 -19.59 2.04
CA HIS A 3 0.66 -19.14 0.68
C HIS A 3 -0.55 -18.64 -0.13
N VAL A 4 -1.75 -19.20 0.09
CA VAL A 4 -2.97 -18.75 -0.61
C VAL A 4 -3.39 -17.36 -0.12
N LEU A 5 -3.34 -17.11 1.19
CA LEU A 5 -3.64 -15.80 1.75
C LEU A 5 -2.63 -14.75 1.28
N LEU A 6 -1.33 -15.10 1.24
CA LEU A 6 -0.31 -14.20 0.71
C LEU A 6 -0.55 -13.85 -0.75
N ALA A 7 -0.97 -14.82 -1.59
CA ALA A 7 -1.34 -14.55 -2.98
C ALA A 7 -2.54 -13.57 -3.07
N VAL A 8 -3.55 -13.74 -2.22
CA VAL A 8 -4.69 -12.81 -2.13
C VAL A 8 -4.23 -11.40 -1.75
N ILE A 9 -3.31 -11.29 -0.79
CA ILE A 9 -2.72 -10.01 -0.36
C ILE A 9 -1.96 -9.35 -1.53
N TYR A 10 -1.17 -10.11 -2.27
CA TYR A 10 -0.45 -9.57 -3.44
C TYR A 10 -1.41 -9.10 -4.55
N ILE A 11 -2.48 -9.84 -4.81
CA ILE A 11 -3.53 -9.43 -5.76
C ILE A 11 -4.23 -8.16 -5.27
N ALA A 12 -4.47 -8.02 -3.96
CA ALA A 12 -5.04 -6.80 -3.39
C ALA A 12 -4.11 -5.58 -3.58
N PHE A 13 -2.78 -5.78 -3.55
CA PHE A 13 -1.82 -4.71 -3.83
C PHE A 13 -1.73 -4.35 -5.31
N ILE A 14 -1.88 -5.31 -6.22
CA ILE A 14 -2.08 -5.00 -7.66
C ILE A 14 -3.33 -4.13 -7.82
N SER A 15 -4.42 -4.51 -7.16
CA SER A 15 -5.67 -3.76 -7.12
C SER A 15 -5.49 -2.32 -6.63
N LEU A 16 -4.68 -2.11 -5.60
CA LEU A 16 -4.38 -0.78 -5.05
C LEU A 16 -3.61 0.08 -6.06
N GLY A 17 -2.62 -0.51 -6.75
CA GLY A 17 -1.80 0.22 -7.73
C GLY A 17 -2.54 0.59 -9.02
N LEU A 18 -3.48 -0.23 -9.48
CA LEU A 18 -4.19 -0.04 -10.75
C LEU A 18 -4.74 1.37 -10.97
N PRO A 19 -5.43 2.01 -10.01
CA PRO A 19 -6.01 3.32 -10.21
C PRO A 19 -5.07 4.49 -9.87
N ASP A 20 -3.95 4.27 -9.20
CA ASP A 20 -3.09 5.34 -8.65
C ASP A 20 -2.57 6.31 -9.72
N ALA A 21 -2.22 5.80 -10.90
CA ALA A 21 -1.70 6.61 -11.99
C ALA A 21 -2.74 6.97 -13.06
N LEU A 22 -4.01 6.59 -12.88
CA LEU A 22 -5.06 6.85 -13.88
C LEU A 22 -5.35 8.34 -14.05
N LEU A 23 -5.44 9.08 -12.95
CA LEU A 23 -5.72 10.52 -13.02
C LEU A 23 -4.67 11.23 -13.87
N GLY A 24 -3.39 11.02 -13.59
CA GLY A 24 -2.31 11.64 -14.34
C GLY A 24 -2.29 11.26 -15.81
N SER A 25 -2.56 9.99 -16.13
CA SER A 25 -2.54 9.49 -17.51
C SER A 25 -3.76 9.94 -18.34
N ALA A 26 -4.92 10.13 -17.73
CA ALA A 26 -6.14 10.60 -18.39
C ALA A 26 -6.24 12.14 -18.45
N TRP A 27 -5.55 12.84 -17.55
CA TRP A 27 -5.72 14.28 -17.36
C TRP A 27 -5.47 15.14 -18.60
N PRO A 28 -4.51 14.83 -19.51
CA PRO A 28 -4.32 15.59 -20.74
C PRO A 28 -5.57 15.70 -21.64
N VAL A 29 -6.51 14.77 -21.52
CA VAL A 29 -7.79 14.79 -22.22
C VAL A 29 -8.88 15.41 -21.34
N MET A 30 -8.93 15.02 -20.06
CA MET A 30 -9.99 15.41 -19.13
C MET A 30 -10.07 16.91 -18.88
N TYR A 31 -8.91 17.60 -18.66
CA TYR A 31 -8.94 19.04 -18.36
C TYR A 31 -9.52 19.88 -19.50
N ARG A 32 -9.31 19.44 -20.76
CA ARG A 32 -9.86 20.11 -21.95
C ARG A 32 -11.38 19.90 -22.03
N GLU A 33 -11.83 18.67 -21.78
CA GLU A 33 -13.26 18.30 -21.81
C GLU A 33 -14.05 19.05 -20.73
N PHE A 34 -13.47 19.22 -19.53
CA PHE A 34 -14.09 19.98 -18.43
C PHE A 34 -13.93 21.51 -18.56
N GLY A 35 -13.11 21.98 -19.48
CA GLY A 35 -12.83 23.42 -19.63
C GLY A 35 -12.12 24.03 -18.44
N VAL A 36 -11.31 23.25 -17.72
CA VAL A 36 -10.58 23.69 -16.52
C VAL A 36 -9.08 23.82 -16.79
N SER A 37 -8.36 24.49 -15.89
CA SER A 37 -6.89 24.58 -15.99
C SER A 37 -6.25 23.20 -15.75
N VAL A 38 -5.12 22.95 -16.40
CA VAL A 38 -4.33 21.72 -16.20
C VAL A 38 -3.98 21.51 -14.72
N SER A 39 -3.77 22.58 -13.95
CA SER A 39 -3.44 22.51 -12.52
C SER A 39 -4.54 21.93 -11.64
N TYR A 40 -5.77 21.83 -12.11
CA TYR A 40 -6.91 21.29 -11.35
C TYR A 40 -6.81 19.80 -11.03
N ALA A 41 -5.94 19.04 -11.73
CA ALA A 41 -5.57 17.69 -11.29
C ALA A 41 -5.03 17.67 -9.86
N GLY A 42 -4.28 18.70 -9.48
CA GLY A 42 -3.74 18.84 -8.14
C GLY A 42 -4.84 18.90 -7.06
N ILE A 43 -5.98 19.50 -7.34
CA ILE A 43 -7.12 19.58 -6.39
C ILE A 43 -7.65 18.16 -6.12
N ILE A 44 -7.91 17.38 -7.17
CA ILE A 44 -8.39 16.00 -7.04
C ILE A 44 -7.36 15.17 -6.28
N SER A 45 -6.08 15.25 -6.68
CA SER A 45 -4.98 14.51 -6.05
C SER A 45 -4.82 14.86 -4.57
N MET A 46 -4.93 16.12 -4.19
CA MET A 46 -4.86 16.56 -2.78
C MET A 46 -6.02 16.01 -1.95
N ILE A 47 -7.24 15.96 -2.49
CA ILE A 47 -8.40 15.40 -1.80
C ILE A 47 -8.23 13.89 -1.62
N ILE A 48 -7.73 13.18 -2.64
CA ILE A 48 -7.39 11.76 -2.54
C ILE A 48 -6.33 11.56 -1.43
N ALA A 49 -5.25 12.32 -1.45
CA ALA A 49 -4.18 12.23 -0.46
C ALA A 49 -4.68 12.52 0.97
N LEU A 50 -5.53 13.54 1.15
CA LEU A 50 -6.14 13.82 2.45
C LEU A 50 -7.01 12.66 2.93
N GLY A 51 -7.86 12.10 2.06
CA GLY A 51 -8.66 10.93 2.37
C GLY A 51 -7.80 9.73 2.76
N THR A 52 -6.71 9.50 2.02
CA THR A 52 -5.72 8.43 2.30
C THR A 52 -5.08 8.61 3.68
N VAL A 53 -4.64 9.81 4.03
CA VAL A 53 -4.04 10.10 5.36
C VAL A 53 -5.06 9.85 6.47
N VAL A 54 -6.27 10.39 6.35
CA VAL A 54 -7.33 10.20 7.37
C VAL A 54 -7.66 8.73 7.55
N SER A 55 -7.79 8.00 6.48
CA SER A 55 -8.13 6.57 6.48
C SER A 55 -7.00 5.70 7.04
N SER A 56 -5.75 5.99 6.69
CA SER A 56 -4.57 5.27 7.21
C SER A 56 -4.44 5.44 8.73
N LEU A 57 -4.68 6.64 9.26
CA LEU A 57 -4.66 6.91 10.70
C LEU A 57 -5.76 6.16 11.47
N GLN A 58 -6.87 5.82 10.83
CA GLN A 58 -7.97 5.06 11.43
C GLN A 58 -7.82 3.54 11.21
N SER A 59 -6.92 3.11 10.34
CA SER A 59 -6.80 1.72 9.88
C SER A 59 -6.58 0.74 11.03
N ASP A 60 -5.70 1.06 12.01
CA ASP A 60 -5.45 0.20 13.18
C ASP A 60 -6.71 -0.03 14.01
N ARG A 61 -7.53 1.00 14.24
CA ARG A 61 -8.79 0.88 14.99
C ARG A 61 -9.81 0.04 14.23
N LEU A 62 -9.90 0.25 12.92
CA LEU A 62 -10.82 -0.48 12.05
C LEU A 62 -10.44 -1.96 11.96
N THR A 63 -9.17 -2.27 11.78
CA THR A 63 -8.68 -3.65 11.69
C THR A 63 -8.83 -4.41 13.00
N LYS A 64 -8.59 -3.77 14.14
CA LYS A 64 -8.84 -4.37 15.45
C LYS A 64 -10.34 -4.68 15.68
N LYS A 65 -11.24 -3.82 15.19
CA LYS A 65 -12.69 -3.98 15.40
C LYS A 65 -13.33 -4.96 14.42
N PHE A 66 -12.95 -4.93 13.14
CA PHE A 66 -13.63 -5.65 12.06
C PHE A 66 -12.79 -6.79 11.46
N GLY A 67 -11.50 -6.82 11.75
CA GLY A 67 -10.51 -7.73 11.13
C GLY A 67 -9.98 -7.20 9.79
N THR A 68 -8.70 -7.52 9.50
CA THR A 68 -7.99 -7.02 8.31
C THR A 68 -8.70 -7.36 7.00
N GLY A 69 -9.17 -8.60 6.84
CA GLY A 69 -9.84 -9.03 5.60
C GLY A 69 -11.10 -8.23 5.27
N ARG A 70 -11.94 -7.93 6.28
CA ARG A 70 -13.17 -7.14 6.06
C ARG A 70 -12.87 -5.69 5.74
N VAL A 71 -11.89 -5.08 6.44
CA VAL A 71 -11.45 -3.71 6.17
C VAL A 71 -10.92 -3.61 4.75
N THR A 72 -10.06 -4.53 4.32
CA THR A 72 -9.53 -4.58 2.96
C THR A 72 -10.64 -4.72 1.92
N ALA A 73 -11.56 -5.67 2.08
CA ALA A 73 -12.66 -5.87 1.13
C ALA A 73 -13.60 -4.65 1.02
N ALA A 74 -13.97 -4.04 2.15
CA ALA A 74 -14.82 -2.85 2.18
C ALA A 74 -14.11 -1.64 1.53
N SER A 75 -12.81 -1.49 1.77
CA SER A 75 -12.00 -0.40 1.23
C SER A 75 -11.81 -0.53 -0.29
N VAL A 76 -11.53 -1.74 -0.79
CA VAL A 76 -11.45 -1.98 -2.25
C VAL A 76 -12.83 -1.79 -2.91
N ALA A 77 -13.92 -2.16 -2.25
CA ALA A 77 -15.27 -1.87 -2.73
C ALA A 77 -15.53 -0.36 -2.83
N LEU A 78 -15.06 0.42 -1.85
CA LEU A 78 -15.20 1.87 -1.85
C LEU A 78 -14.41 2.53 -2.99
N THR A 79 -13.18 2.06 -3.25
CA THR A 79 -12.40 2.53 -4.42
C THR A 79 -13.06 2.13 -5.74
N ALA A 80 -13.60 0.91 -5.86
CA ALA A 80 -14.34 0.47 -7.03
C ALA A 80 -15.56 1.37 -7.30
N PHE A 81 -16.33 1.68 -6.26
CA PHE A 81 -17.47 2.61 -6.34
C PHE A 81 -17.04 3.99 -6.84
N ALA A 82 -15.97 4.55 -6.29
CA ALA A 82 -15.45 5.85 -6.71
C ALA A 82 -15.00 5.85 -8.17
N LEU A 83 -14.32 4.79 -8.62
CA LEU A 83 -13.87 4.63 -10.01
C LEU A 83 -15.05 4.48 -11.00
N PHE A 84 -16.10 3.77 -10.61
CA PHE A 84 -17.33 3.74 -11.40
C PHE A 84 -17.94 5.14 -11.51
N GLY A 85 -18.01 5.86 -10.40
CA GLY A 85 -18.46 7.25 -10.40
C GLY A 85 -17.60 8.12 -11.32
N PHE A 86 -16.28 7.98 -11.31
CA PHE A 86 -15.37 8.67 -12.23
C PHE A 86 -15.71 8.32 -13.68
N SER A 87 -15.91 7.04 -13.98
CA SER A 87 -16.24 6.56 -15.35
C SER A 87 -17.56 7.07 -15.90
N LEU A 88 -18.47 7.51 -15.05
CA LEU A 88 -19.79 8.05 -15.42
C LEU A 88 -19.85 9.58 -15.34
N SER A 89 -18.78 10.18 -14.85
CA SER A 89 -18.75 11.62 -14.59
C SER A 89 -18.53 12.43 -15.85
N HIS A 90 -19.26 13.53 -15.97
CA HIS A 90 -19.11 14.56 -17.01
C HIS A 90 -18.83 15.94 -16.39
N SER A 91 -18.49 16.00 -15.10
CA SER A 91 -18.25 17.23 -14.38
C SER A 91 -17.01 17.13 -13.50
N PHE A 92 -16.19 18.18 -13.51
CA PHE A 92 -15.05 18.29 -12.62
C PHE A 92 -15.45 18.20 -11.14
N TYR A 93 -16.56 18.83 -10.74
CA TYR A 93 -17.02 18.81 -9.36
C TYR A 93 -17.45 17.42 -8.89
N ALA A 94 -17.99 16.59 -9.79
CA ALA A 94 -18.32 15.22 -9.47
C ALA A 94 -17.04 14.41 -9.17
N LEU A 95 -15.97 14.61 -9.92
CA LEU A 95 -14.66 13.97 -9.63
C LEU A 95 -14.11 14.44 -8.29
N VAL A 96 -14.20 15.73 -7.96
CA VAL A 96 -13.78 16.27 -6.67
C VAL A 96 -14.52 15.62 -5.52
N PHE A 97 -15.83 15.43 -5.63
CA PHE A 97 -16.63 14.74 -4.62
C PHE A 97 -16.26 13.26 -4.48
N LEU A 98 -16.08 12.57 -5.59
CA LEU A 98 -15.74 11.14 -5.62
C LEU A 98 -14.27 10.87 -5.24
N ALA A 99 -13.39 11.87 -5.28
CA ALA A 99 -12.03 11.77 -4.84
C ALA A 99 -11.92 11.42 -3.34
N LEU A 100 -12.87 11.88 -2.53
CA LEU A 100 -12.87 11.61 -1.09
C LEU A 100 -13.10 10.12 -0.77
N PRO A 101 -14.19 9.46 -1.22
CA PRO A 101 -14.36 8.02 -0.99
C PRO A 101 -13.23 7.19 -1.64
N TYR A 102 -12.68 7.63 -2.76
CA TYR A 102 -11.52 6.99 -3.36
C TYR A 102 -10.33 6.99 -2.39
N GLY A 103 -9.92 8.15 -1.86
CA GLY A 103 -8.80 8.26 -0.93
C GLY A 103 -9.03 7.49 0.38
N LEU A 104 -10.24 7.56 0.94
CA LEU A 104 -10.61 6.81 2.14
C LEU A 104 -10.46 5.29 1.94
N GLY A 105 -10.83 4.78 0.77
CA GLY A 105 -10.65 3.37 0.43
C GLY A 105 -9.16 3.02 0.30
N ALA A 106 -8.40 3.78 -0.48
CA ALA A 106 -7.00 3.49 -0.77
C ALA A 106 -6.13 3.43 0.51
N GLY A 107 -6.26 4.41 1.40
CA GLY A 107 -5.43 4.49 2.61
C GLY A 107 -5.65 3.35 3.60
N SER A 108 -6.90 2.89 3.77
CA SER A 108 -7.18 1.76 4.68
C SER A 108 -6.65 0.44 4.14
N VAL A 109 -6.69 0.20 2.83
CA VAL A 109 -6.11 -1.01 2.21
C VAL A 109 -4.61 -1.03 2.44
N ASP A 110 -3.94 0.06 2.07
CA ASP A 110 -2.49 0.17 2.18
C ASP A 110 -2.01 -0.06 3.61
N ALA A 111 -2.50 0.71 4.57
CA ALA A 111 -2.09 0.62 5.96
C ALA A 111 -2.41 -0.75 6.58
N SER A 112 -3.59 -1.33 6.31
CA SER A 112 -4.00 -2.60 6.92
C SER A 112 -3.20 -3.78 6.40
N LEU A 113 -2.90 -3.84 5.10
CA LEU A 113 -2.16 -4.95 4.51
C LEU A 113 -0.66 -4.84 4.78
N ASN A 114 -0.07 -3.64 4.78
CA ASN A 114 1.31 -3.43 5.19
C ASN A 114 1.52 -3.89 6.64
N ASN A 115 0.64 -3.49 7.56
CA ASN A 115 0.70 -3.93 8.94
C ASN A 115 0.55 -5.46 9.07
N TYR A 116 -0.40 -6.04 8.34
CA TYR A 116 -0.61 -7.49 8.37
C TYR A 116 0.63 -8.26 7.88
N VAL A 117 1.23 -7.84 6.76
CA VAL A 117 2.44 -8.48 6.22
C VAL A 117 3.63 -8.29 7.16
N ALA A 118 3.79 -7.11 7.77
CA ALA A 118 4.87 -6.85 8.73
C ALA A 118 4.79 -7.76 9.96
N LEU A 119 3.59 -8.08 10.42
CA LEU A 119 3.38 -8.91 11.63
C LEU A 119 3.44 -10.43 11.39
N HIS A 120 3.12 -10.90 10.15
CA HIS A 120 2.91 -12.33 9.89
C HIS A 120 3.89 -12.93 8.87
N TYR A 121 4.69 -12.09 8.18
CA TYR A 121 5.59 -12.54 7.11
C TYR A 121 6.99 -11.97 7.26
N LYS A 122 7.97 -12.58 6.57
CA LYS A 122 9.35 -12.11 6.54
C LYS A 122 9.49 -10.80 5.74
N SER A 123 10.46 -9.95 6.06
CA SER A 123 10.72 -8.64 5.43
C SER A 123 10.74 -8.68 3.89
N ARG A 124 11.25 -9.77 3.28
CA ARG A 124 11.23 -9.95 1.83
C ARG A 124 9.83 -9.87 1.20
N HIS A 125 8.78 -10.28 1.92
CA HIS A 125 7.41 -10.21 1.43
C HIS A 125 6.88 -8.79 1.37
N MET A 126 7.43 -7.88 2.16
CA MET A 126 7.14 -6.45 2.07
C MET A 126 7.64 -5.86 0.75
N SER A 127 8.87 -6.19 0.33
CA SER A 127 9.41 -5.76 -0.97
C SER A 127 8.58 -6.31 -2.13
N TRP A 128 8.19 -7.58 -2.09
CA TRP A 128 7.32 -8.18 -3.10
C TRP A 128 5.91 -7.58 -3.11
N LEU A 129 5.37 -7.21 -1.95
CA LEU A 129 4.08 -6.54 -1.82
C LEU A 129 4.07 -5.22 -2.62
N HIS A 130 5.08 -4.38 -2.40
CA HIS A 130 5.23 -3.13 -3.14
C HIS A 130 5.61 -3.30 -4.61
N CYS A 131 6.28 -4.40 -4.96
CA CYS A 131 6.47 -4.79 -6.36
C CYS A 131 5.12 -5.07 -7.05
N MET A 132 4.20 -5.78 -6.38
CA MET A 132 2.86 -6.05 -6.91
C MET A 132 2.03 -4.76 -7.05
N TRP A 133 2.14 -3.81 -6.12
CA TRP A 133 1.58 -2.47 -6.30
C TRP A 133 2.10 -1.80 -7.58
N GLY A 134 3.41 -1.85 -7.80
CA GLY A 134 4.03 -1.27 -9.00
C GLY A 134 3.54 -1.92 -10.31
N VAL A 135 3.29 -3.24 -10.32
CA VAL A 135 2.65 -3.92 -11.47
C VAL A 135 1.27 -3.32 -11.75
N GLY A 136 0.46 -3.10 -10.72
CA GLY A 136 -0.83 -2.42 -10.85
C GLY A 136 -0.69 -0.99 -11.37
N ALA A 137 0.21 -0.21 -10.78
CA ALA A 137 0.45 1.18 -11.15
C ALA A 137 0.96 1.34 -12.59
N ALA A 138 1.69 0.35 -13.12
CA ALA A 138 2.08 0.33 -14.52
C ALA A 138 0.92 -0.10 -15.44
N ALA A 139 0.11 -1.06 -15.02
CA ALA A 139 -1.00 -1.56 -15.84
C ALA A 139 -2.11 -0.51 -16.04
N GLY A 140 -2.41 0.31 -15.03
CA GLY A 140 -3.44 1.35 -15.10
C GLY A 140 -3.27 2.32 -16.28
N PRO A 141 -2.15 3.06 -16.37
CA PRO A 141 -1.87 3.96 -17.49
C PRO A 141 -1.81 3.25 -18.84
N TYR A 142 -1.33 2.00 -18.88
CA TYR A 142 -1.33 1.22 -20.10
C TYR A 142 -2.75 0.94 -20.61
N VAL A 143 -3.67 0.55 -19.73
CA VAL A 143 -5.10 0.37 -20.04
C VAL A 143 -5.72 1.69 -20.50
N MET A 144 -5.40 2.80 -19.85
CA MET A 144 -5.86 4.14 -20.25
C MET A 144 -5.36 4.50 -21.65
N GLY A 145 -4.05 4.34 -21.90
CA GLY A 145 -3.46 4.59 -23.22
C GLY A 145 -4.06 3.70 -24.31
N PHE A 146 -4.34 2.43 -23.99
CA PHE A 146 -5.02 1.53 -24.93
C PHE A 146 -6.44 2.02 -25.25
N ALA A 147 -7.23 2.44 -24.25
CA ALA A 147 -8.56 2.98 -24.47
C ALA A 147 -8.53 4.23 -25.36
N LEU A 148 -7.62 5.17 -25.10
CA LEU A 148 -7.48 6.40 -25.88
C LEU A 148 -7.02 6.13 -27.32
N ALA A 149 -6.11 5.18 -27.53
CA ALA A 149 -5.61 4.83 -28.87
C ALA A 149 -6.67 4.23 -29.79
N HIS A 150 -7.68 3.58 -29.23
CA HIS A 150 -8.78 2.97 -30.01
C HIS A 150 -10.00 3.90 -30.15
N GLY A 151 -9.81 5.21 -29.97
CA GLY A 151 -10.88 6.20 -30.12
C GLY A 151 -11.92 6.19 -29.01
N ASN A 152 -11.66 5.46 -27.90
CA ASN A 152 -12.51 5.50 -26.74
C ASN A 152 -12.22 6.74 -25.88
N THR A 153 -13.18 7.11 -25.03
CA THR A 153 -13.00 8.19 -24.08
C THR A 153 -12.21 7.73 -22.85
N TRP A 154 -11.65 8.66 -22.08
CA TRP A 154 -11.02 8.40 -20.79
C TRP A 154 -11.98 7.66 -19.81
N ASN A 155 -13.29 7.90 -19.92
CA ASN A 155 -14.32 7.19 -19.15
C ASN A 155 -14.25 5.67 -19.37
N ALA A 156 -13.96 5.21 -20.61
CA ALA A 156 -13.81 3.79 -20.89
C ALA A 156 -12.61 3.17 -20.16
N GLY A 157 -11.49 3.89 -20.08
CA GLY A 157 -10.32 3.48 -19.29
C GLY A 157 -10.67 3.33 -17.81
N TYR A 158 -11.31 4.33 -17.20
CA TYR A 158 -11.78 4.24 -15.82
C TYR A 158 -12.78 3.11 -15.61
N ARG A 159 -13.70 2.90 -16.56
CA ARG A 159 -14.70 1.81 -16.49
C ARG A 159 -14.02 0.44 -16.51
N ALA A 160 -13.03 0.24 -17.36
CA ALA A 160 -12.28 -1.02 -17.42
C ALA A 160 -11.60 -1.34 -16.07
N ILE A 161 -10.95 -0.35 -15.47
CA ILE A 161 -10.32 -0.52 -14.14
C ILE A 161 -11.38 -0.70 -13.04
N ALA A 162 -12.52 0.01 -13.09
CA ALA A 162 -13.61 -0.15 -12.13
C ALA A 162 -14.22 -1.56 -12.16
N VAL A 163 -14.40 -2.14 -13.34
CA VAL A 163 -14.87 -3.52 -13.51
C VAL A 163 -13.87 -4.50 -12.91
N LEU A 164 -12.58 -4.33 -13.22
CA LEU A 164 -11.52 -5.18 -12.64
C LEU A 164 -11.47 -5.04 -11.11
N GLN A 165 -11.59 -3.83 -10.60
CA GLN A 165 -11.62 -3.55 -9.16
C GLN A 165 -12.82 -4.21 -8.46
N THR A 166 -13.98 -4.24 -9.13
CA THR A 166 -15.16 -4.94 -8.62
C THR A 166 -14.95 -6.45 -8.59
N ALA A 167 -14.34 -7.03 -9.63
CA ALA A 167 -13.99 -8.45 -9.64
C ALA A 167 -13.01 -8.80 -8.51
N LEU A 168 -12.01 -7.94 -8.27
CA LEU A 168 -11.08 -8.09 -7.16
C LEU A 168 -11.76 -7.93 -5.79
N THR A 169 -12.72 -7.03 -5.67
CA THR A 169 -13.57 -6.91 -4.47
C THR A 169 -14.32 -8.21 -4.19
N ALA A 170 -14.94 -8.81 -5.22
CA ALA A 170 -15.63 -10.09 -5.09
C ALA A 170 -14.65 -11.20 -4.62
N LEU A 171 -13.47 -11.29 -5.23
CA LEU A 171 -12.43 -12.23 -4.80
C LEU A 171 -12.04 -12.03 -3.34
N LEU A 172 -11.88 -10.79 -2.88
CA LEU A 172 -11.56 -10.49 -1.48
C LEU A 172 -12.70 -10.89 -0.54
N VAL A 173 -13.96 -10.66 -0.92
CA VAL A 173 -15.12 -11.10 -0.15
C VAL A 173 -15.16 -12.63 -0.03
N PHE A 174 -14.94 -13.36 -1.12
CA PHE A 174 -14.86 -14.83 -1.10
C PHE A 174 -13.66 -15.35 -0.29
N SER A 175 -12.58 -14.56 -0.16
CA SER A 175 -11.41 -14.93 0.63
C SER A 175 -11.58 -14.71 2.15
N LEU A 176 -12.63 -14.03 2.62
CA LEU A 176 -12.83 -13.70 4.05
C LEU A 176 -12.72 -14.91 5.00
N PRO A 177 -13.16 -16.14 4.66
CA PRO A 177 -12.96 -17.29 5.53
C PRO A 177 -11.49 -17.63 5.78
N LEU A 178 -10.60 -17.35 4.82
CA LEU A 178 -9.15 -17.60 4.95
C LEU A 178 -8.51 -16.71 6.02
N TRP A 179 -8.92 -15.44 6.08
CA TRP A 179 -8.45 -14.47 7.07
C TRP A 179 -8.82 -14.88 8.49
N LYS A 180 -10.10 -15.24 8.72
CA LYS A 180 -10.56 -15.69 10.02
C LYS A 180 -9.86 -16.94 10.52
N ARG A 181 -9.47 -17.83 9.62
CA ARG A 181 -8.78 -19.07 9.97
C ARG A 181 -7.32 -18.82 10.35
N ASN A 182 -6.66 -17.87 9.67
CA ASN A 182 -5.30 -17.48 10.01
C ASN A 182 -5.25 -16.78 11.37
N ASP A 183 -6.13 -15.82 11.63
CA ASP A 183 -6.22 -15.12 12.92
C ASP A 183 -6.42 -16.09 14.10
N LYS A 184 -7.20 -17.18 13.90
CA LYS A 184 -7.38 -18.21 14.92
C LYS A 184 -6.12 -19.06 15.16
N ASN A 185 -5.39 -19.37 14.10
CA ASN A 185 -4.14 -20.15 14.21
C ASN A 185 -3.07 -19.31 14.95
N ASP A 186 -2.93 -18.03 14.62
CA ASP A 186 -1.99 -17.13 15.27
C ASP A 186 -2.31 -16.94 16.76
N ALA A 187 -3.61 -16.86 17.12
CA ALA A 187 -4.06 -16.81 18.51
C ALA A 187 -3.72 -18.14 19.26
N ALA A 188 -3.91 -19.27 18.62
CA ALA A 188 -3.59 -20.58 19.20
C ALA A 188 -2.07 -20.76 19.40
N GLU A 189 -1.26 -20.33 18.44
CA GLU A 189 0.21 -20.38 18.55
C GLU A 189 0.73 -19.47 19.67
N ARG A 190 0.18 -18.27 19.82
CA ARG A 190 0.52 -17.36 20.93
C ARG A 190 0.19 -17.94 22.29
N ILE A 191 -0.97 -18.58 22.44
CA ILE A 191 -1.37 -19.25 23.69
C ILE A 191 -0.45 -20.44 23.98
N SER A 192 -0.13 -21.24 22.99
CA SER A 192 0.80 -22.39 23.12
C SER A 192 2.22 -21.94 23.47
N GLY A 193 2.73 -20.87 22.80
CA GLY A 193 4.04 -20.30 23.10
C GLY A 193 4.13 -19.70 24.50
N ALA A 194 3.10 -19.00 24.95
CA ALA A 194 3.02 -18.47 26.33
C ALA A 194 2.95 -19.60 27.37
N ALA A 195 2.23 -20.69 27.08
CA ALA A 195 2.17 -21.86 27.96
C ALA A 195 3.52 -22.60 28.06
N GLN A 196 4.27 -22.68 26.94
CA GLN A 196 5.61 -23.27 26.93
C GLN A 196 6.63 -22.40 27.66
N ALA A 197 6.57 -21.09 27.53
CA ALA A 197 7.42 -20.15 28.26
C ALA A 197 7.21 -20.25 29.78
N SER A 198 5.95 -20.33 30.22
CA SER A 198 5.62 -20.50 31.65
C SER A 198 6.05 -21.86 32.23
N VAL A 199 6.16 -22.90 31.42
CA VAL A 199 6.62 -24.24 31.85
C VAL A 199 8.16 -24.28 31.91
N SER A 200 8.88 -23.51 31.08
CA SER A 200 10.34 -23.43 31.14
C SER A 200 10.86 -22.71 32.38
N ASP A 201 10.07 -21.77 32.92
CA ASP A 201 10.41 -21.04 34.16
C ASP A 201 10.20 -21.86 35.46
N ILE A 202 9.57 -23.04 35.39
CA ILE A 202 9.30 -23.92 36.56
C ILE A 202 10.37 -25.02 36.73
N ARG A 203 11.44 -25.04 35.93
CA ARG A 203 12.54 -25.99 36.20
C ARG A 203 13.35 -25.54 37.41
N PRO A 204 13.48 -26.39 38.48
CA PRO A 204 14.31 -26.05 39.65
C PRO A 204 15.77 -25.94 39.21
N SER A 205 16.39 -24.86 39.55
CA SER A 205 17.83 -24.62 39.40
C SER A 205 18.61 -25.61 40.22
N VAL A 206 19.30 -26.58 39.59
CA VAL A 206 20.37 -27.35 40.20
C VAL A 206 21.65 -26.51 40.13
N PRO A 207 22.32 -26.22 41.27
CA PRO A 207 23.54 -25.45 41.24
C PRO A 207 24.69 -26.32 40.72
N LYS A 208 25.29 -25.95 39.59
CA LYS A 208 26.63 -26.39 39.18
C LYS A 208 27.59 -25.26 39.39
N THR A 209 28.41 -25.44 40.44
CA THR A 209 29.69 -24.77 40.65
C THR A 209 30.65 -25.07 39.51
N THR A 210 31.22 -24.06 38.86
CA THR A 210 32.66 -23.85 38.69
C THR A 210 32.93 -22.68 37.73
N GLU A 211 33.84 -21.86 38.18
CA GLU A 211 34.47 -20.66 37.63
C GLU A 211 34.77 -20.66 36.12
N SER A 212 34.56 -19.56 35.42
CA SER A 212 35.64 -18.77 34.77
C SER A 212 35.09 -17.66 33.89
N SER A 213 35.68 -16.48 34.06
CA SER A 213 35.78 -15.31 33.18
C SER A 213 34.52 -14.51 32.83
N ALA A 214 34.55 -13.31 33.42
CA ALA A 214 33.68 -12.18 33.15
C ALA A 214 33.66 -11.74 31.69
N PHE A 215 32.47 -11.82 31.08
CA PHE A 215 32.04 -10.90 30.03
C PHE A 215 30.69 -10.33 30.47
N ASP A 216 30.72 -9.01 30.61
CA ASP A 216 29.63 -8.24 31.21
C ASP A 216 28.35 -8.32 30.36
N THR A 217 27.46 -9.25 30.72
CA THR A 217 26.15 -9.48 30.06
C THR A 217 25.00 -8.75 30.78
N SER A 218 25.34 -7.76 31.64
CA SER A 218 24.33 -7.05 32.45
C SER A 218 23.47 -6.02 31.67
N LYS A 219 23.71 -5.85 30.37
CA LYS A 219 22.91 -4.94 29.51
C LYS A 219 21.87 -5.62 28.61
N ALA A 220 21.82 -6.94 28.56
CA ALA A 220 20.89 -7.67 27.70
C ALA A 220 19.58 -8.10 28.40
N SER A 221 19.52 -8.03 29.74
CA SER A 221 18.37 -8.53 30.51
C SER A 221 17.35 -7.47 30.92
N SER A 222 17.49 -6.21 30.48
CA SER A 222 16.54 -5.13 30.78
C SER A 222 15.56 -4.81 29.60
N LEU A 223 15.51 -5.67 28.57
CA LEU A 223 14.58 -5.48 27.44
C LEU A 223 13.32 -6.36 27.49
N ASP A 224 13.13 -7.17 28.51
CA ASP A 224 12.06 -8.17 28.59
C ASP A 224 10.81 -7.75 29.38
N SER A 225 10.67 -6.47 29.68
CA SER A 225 9.38 -5.91 30.15
C SER A 225 9.00 -4.68 29.33
N ALA A 226 9.06 -4.80 28.00
CA ALA A 226 8.53 -3.76 27.12
C ALA A 226 7.00 -3.69 27.33
N ASP A 227 6.59 -2.60 27.94
CA ASP A 227 5.21 -2.13 28.06
C ASP A 227 4.50 -2.34 26.71
N THR A 228 3.60 -3.32 26.62
CA THR A 228 2.89 -3.72 25.37
C THR A 228 1.85 -2.70 24.92
N ARG A 229 1.85 -1.49 25.50
CA ARG A 229 0.97 -0.41 25.04
C ARG A 229 1.43 0.14 23.69
N PRO A 230 0.51 0.42 22.77
CA PRO A 230 0.89 1.08 21.51
C PRO A 230 1.46 2.47 21.80
N LEU A 231 2.64 2.75 21.22
CA LEU A 231 3.29 4.05 21.33
C LEU A 231 2.39 5.15 20.78
N SER A 232 2.35 6.29 21.45
CA SER A 232 1.68 7.48 20.95
C SER A 232 2.46 8.08 19.76
N LEU A 233 1.79 8.86 18.91
CA LEU A 233 2.45 9.56 17.79
C LEU A 233 3.63 10.43 18.24
N LYS A 234 3.53 11.07 19.41
CA LYS A 234 4.62 11.86 19.98
C LYS A 234 5.83 11.01 20.36
N GLU A 235 5.60 9.84 20.93
CA GLU A 235 6.65 8.90 21.28
C GLU A 235 7.35 8.37 20.02
N ILE A 236 6.58 8.02 18.97
CA ILE A 236 7.13 7.56 17.67
C ILE A 236 7.99 8.65 17.03
N ILE A 237 7.54 9.90 16.97
CA ILE A 237 8.28 11.01 16.37
C ILE A 237 9.59 11.30 17.13
N ASN A 238 9.65 11.00 18.43
CA ASN A 238 10.82 11.22 19.27
C ASN A 238 11.81 10.04 19.26
N LEU A 239 11.49 8.93 18.58
CA LEU A 239 12.47 7.84 18.39
C LEU A 239 13.70 8.33 17.63
N PRO A 240 14.91 7.90 18.01
CA PRO A 240 16.12 8.23 17.26
C PRO A 240 16.02 7.81 15.80
N GLY A 241 16.27 8.73 14.88
CA GLY A 241 16.19 8.48 13.44
C GLY A 241 14.79 8.60 12.82
N ALA A 242 13.69 8.58 13.58
CA ALA A 242 12.32 8.61 13.05
C ALA A 242 12.07 9.82 12.15
N LYS A 243 12.52 11.02 12.56
CA LYS A 243 12.37 12.25 11.78
C LYS A 243 13.09 12.19 10.43
N ALA A 244 14.29 11.61 10.41
CA ALA A 244 15.07 11.46 9.17
C ALA A 244 14.38 10.50 8.19
N VAL A 245 13.90 9.35 8.69
CA VAL A 245 13.14 8.37 7.90
C VAL A 245 11.85 9.00 7.36
N MET A 246 11.10 9.72 8.18
CA MET A 246 9.87 10.42 7.77
C MET A 246 10.15 11.45 6.68
N LEU A 247 11.22 12.25 6.82
CA LEU A 247 11.60 13.26 5.83
C LEU A 247 12.03 12.60 4.51
N SER A 248 12.86 11.56 4.57
CA SER A 248 13.29 10.82 3.38
C SER A 248 12.11 10.20 2.64
N PHE A 249 11.17 9.59 3.37
CA PHE A 249 9.97 9.01 2.79
C PHE A 249 9.05 10.10 2.20
N PHE A 250 8.93 11.25 2.84
CA PHE A 250 8.19 12.39 2.31
C PHE A 250 8.78 12.88 0.98
N CYS A 251 10.10 13.09 0.91
CA CYS A 251 10.77 13.52 -0.32
C CYS A 251 10.61 12.48 -1.45
N TYR A 252 10.78 11.20 -1.14
CA TYR A 252 10.56 10.13 -2.10
C TYR A 252 9.12 10.12 -2.63
N SER A 253 8.14 10.15 -1.73
CA SER A 253 6.72 10.15 -2.10
C SER A 253 6.33 11.40 -2.91
N ALA A 254 6.92 12.57 -2.59
CA ALA A 254 6.67 13.79 -3.35
C ALA A 254 7.15 13.66 -4.81
N VAL A 255 8.32 13.09 -5.05
CA VAL A 255 8.85 12.84 -6.41
C VAL A 255 7.96 11.82 -7.14
N GLU A 256 7.62 10.71 -6.49
CA GLU A 256 6.80 9.64 -7.09
C GLU A 256 5.41 10.17 -7.48
N GLN A 257 4.73 10.86 -6.57
CA GLN A 257 3.39 11.40 -6.81
C GLN A 257 3.39 12.52 -7.87
N THR A 258 4.38 13.40 -7.84
CA THR A 258 4.52 14.46 -8.86
C THR A 258 4.74 13.86 -10.24
N SER A 259 5.63 12.89 -10.36
CA SER A 259 5.88 12.20 -11.62
C SER A 259 4.63 11.48 -12.12
N GLY A 260 3.93 10.75 -11.26
CA GLY A 260 2.71 10.03 -11.61
C GLY A 260 1.58 10.95 -12.08
N LEU A 261 1.43 12.12 -11.45
CA LEU A 261 0.36 13.06 -11.78
C LEU A 261 0.65 13.86 -13.05
N TRP A 262 1.90 14.28 -13.27
CA TRP A 262 2.22 15.30 -14.28
C TRP A 262 2.95 14.78 -15.50
N ALA A 263 3.56 13.57 -15.48
CA ALA A 263 4.38 13.07 -16.60
C ALA A 263 3.64 13.04 -17.93
N ALA A 264 2.41 12.54 -17.97
CA ALA A 264 1.64 12.50 -19.21
C ALA A 264 1.23 13.91 -19.67
N SER A 265 0.82 14.79 -18.75
CA SER A 265 0.50 16.18 -19.10
C SER A 265 1.72 16.94 -19.63
N TYR A 266 2.89 16.74 -19.04
CA TYR A 266 4.14 17.30 -19.52
C TYR A 266 4.48 16.82 -20.95
N ALA A 267 4.37 15.49 -21.17
CA ALA A 267 4.65 14.90 -22.48
C ALA A 267 3.71 15.46 -23.57
N VAL A 268 2.44 15.65 -23.27
CA VAL A 268 1.47 16.21 -24.22
C VAL A 268 1.71 17.70 -24.46
N LEU A 269 1.85 18.48 -23.40
CA LEU A 269 1.86 19.95 -23.50
C LEU A 269 3.20 20.51 -23.94
N HIS A 270 4.31 19.90 -23.52
CA HIS A 270 5.66 20.39 -23.80
C HIS A 270 6.27 19.68 -25.02
N ASN A 271 6.11 18.37 -25.12
CA ASN A 271 6.73 17.57 -26.17
C ASN A 271 5.79 17.29 -27.37
N GLY A 272 4.52 17.70 -27.31
CA GLY A 272 3.56 17.49 -28.38
C GLY A 272 3.17 16.03 -28.63
N VAL A 273 3.42 15.14 -27.67
CA VAL A 273 3.11 13.71 -27.76
C VAL A 273 1.61 13.51 -27.67
N SER A 274 1.04 12.55 -28.40
CA SER A 274 -0.38 12.19 -28.31
C SER A 274 -0.74 11.66 -26.90
N ALA A 275 -1.97 11.90 -26.45
CA ALA A 275 -2.39 11.55 -25.09
C ALA A 275 -2.30 10.04 -24.80
N ASP A 276 -2.59 9.20 -25.79
CA ASP A 276 -2.47 7.74 -25.68
C ASP A 276 -1.00 7.31 -25.51
N THR A 277 -0.08 7.91 -26.25
CA THR A 277 1.36 7.64 -26.15
C THR A 277 1.91 8.16 -24.81
N ALA A 278 1.49 9.34 -24.39
CA ALA A 278 1.89 9.90 -23.09
C ALA A 278 1.43 9.05 -21.91
N ALA A 279 0.20 8.49 -21.97
CA ALA A 279 -0.29 7.54 -20.96
C ALA A 279 0.58 6.27 -20.92
N ARG A 280 1.00 5.73 -22.08
CA ARG A 280 1.91 4.58 -22.13
C ARG A 280 3.30 4.92 -21.56
N TYR A 281 3.82 6.12 -21.79
CA TYR A 281 5.08 6.56 -21.19
C TYR A 281 5.00 6.62 -19.66
N ALA A 282 3.87 7.08 -19.11
CA ALA A 282 3.64 7.02 -17.68
C ALA A 282 3.71 5.59 -17.12
N SER A 283 3.22 4.59 -17.87
CA SER A 283 3.36 3.17 -17.52
C SER A 283 4.82 2.73 -17.37
N PHE A 284 5.74 3.20 -18.26
CA PHE A 284 7.16 2.84 -18.18
C PHE A 284 7.85 3.41 -16.93
N VAL A 285 7.43 4.56 -16.43
CA VAL A 285 7.93 5.09 -15.15
C VAL A 285 7.64 4.10 -14.01
N TYR A 286 6.42 3.61 -13.94
CA TYR A 286 6.03 2.64 -12.92
C TYR A 286 6.65 1.26 -13.13
N LEU A 287 6.91 0.85 -14.38
CA LEU A 287 7.69 -0.37 -14.66
C LEU A 287 9.12 -0.25 -14.12
N GLY A 288 9.76 0.93 -14.27
CA GLY A 288 11.07 1.20 -13.68
C GLY A 288 11.06 1.08 -12.16
N ILE A 289 10.06 1.67 -11.49
CA ILE A 289 9.86 1.57 -10.03
C ILE A 289 9.65 0.09 -9.63
N THR A 290 8.83 -0.63 -10.37
CA THR A 290 8.54 -2.05 -10.13
C THR A 290 9.80 -2.90 -10.24
N ALA A 291 10.59 -2.71 -11.30
CA ALA A 291 11.86 -3.40 -11.51
C ALA A 291 12.86 -3.11 -10.37
N GLY A 292 12.96 -1.84 -9.95
CA GLY A 292 13.80 -1.45 -8.82
C GLY A 292 13.37 -2.14 -7.51
N ARG A 293 12.07 -2.15 -7.20
CA ARG A 293 11.53 -2.83 -6.01
C ARG A 293 11.71 -4.35 -6.08
N ALA A 294 11.58 -4.97 -7.26
CA ALA A 294 11.86 -6.38 -7.45
C ALA A 294 13.35 -6.69 -7.21
N LEU A 295 14.25 -5.89 -7.78
CA LEU A 295 15.70 -6.04 -7.54
C LEU A 295 16.03 -5.90 -6.06
N CYS A 296 15.50 -4.89 -5.37
CA CYS A 296 15.65 -4.74 -3.92
C CYS A 296 15.15 -5.97 -3.16
N GLY A 297 14.04 -6.58 -3.59
CA GLY A 297 13.53 -7.81 -3.00
C GLY A 297 14.48 -9.01 -3.13
N PHE A 298 15.23 -9.11 -4.24
CA PHE A 298 16.27 -10.12 -4.41
C PHE A 298 17.54 -9.77 -3.62
N ILE A 299 17.98 -8.52 -3.68
CA ILE A 299 19.20 -8.05 -3.00
C ILE A 299 19.07 -8.19 -1.48
N SER A 300 17.87 -7.94 -0.92
CA SER A 300 17.59 -8.11 0.52
C SER A 300 17.69 -9.55 1.03
N MET A 301 17.83 -10.54 0.15
CA MET A 301 18.14 -11.92 0.53
C MET A 301 19.63 -12.15 0.81
N TYR A 302 20.49 -11.26 0.35
CA TYR A 302 21.95 -11.36 0.43
C TYR A 302 22.60 -10.26 1.27
N LEU A 303 21.95 -9.10 1.39
CA LEU A 303 22.45 -7.95 2.15
C LEU A 303 21.60 -7.73 3.41
N ASN A 304 22.27 -7.26 4.47
CA ASN A 304 21.60 -6.84 5.70
C ASN A 304 20.99 -5.44 5.54
N ASP A 305 19.99 -5.10 6.36
CA ASP A 305 19.26 -3.81 6.31
C ASP A 305 20.21 -2.61 6.35
N THR A 306 21.31 -2.67 7.15
CA THR A 306 22.34 -1.61 7.24
C THR A 306 23.16 -1.45 5.95
N GLN A 307 23.27 -2.49 5.13
CA GLN A 307 23.98 -2.45 3.84
C GLN A 307 23.07 -1.99 2.69
N MET A 308 21.76 -2.02 2.90
CA MET A 308 20.76 -1.61 1.92
C MET A 308 20.47 -0.10 1.94
N VAL A 309 20.82 0.58 3.04
CA VAL A 309 20.70 2.04 3.25
C VAL A 309 22.01 2.74 2.95
#